data_bd4ea7cc5e765c661aab0e11eeebe74f
#
_entry.id   bd4ea7cc5e765c661aab0e11eeebe74f
#
_cell.length_a   1.000
_cell.length_b   1.000
_cell.length_c   1.000
_cell.angle_alpha   90.00
_cell.angle_beta   90.00
_cell.angle_gamma   90.00
#
_symmetry.space_group_name_H-M   'P 1'
#
loop_
_entity.id
_entity.type
_entity.pdbx_description
1 polymer ?
#
loop_
_entity_poly.entity_id
_entity_poly.type
_entity_poly.pdbx_seq_one_letter_code
_entity_poly.pdbx_strand_id
1 'polypeptide(L)' 'MKGMHMYKIQTRLRDKWHCLEFDVTDSGFFKPRRYVTLKDASLALERYLDGLFFANKEQVDFGNFRIVKD' A
#
# COMPACT_ATOMS: atom_id res chain seq x y z
N MET A 1 1.89 19.03 -18.26
CA MET A 1 2.55 18.78 -17.14
C MET A 1 3.02 17.43 -16.98
N LYS A 2 4.22 17.30 -16.65
CA LYS A 2 4.63 16.11 -16.65
C LYS A 2 4.60 15.55 -15.43
N GLY A 3 4.23 14.53 -15.32
CA GLY A 3 4.50 13.66 -14.47
C GLY A 3 4.51 13.86 -13.07
N MET A 4 3.44 14.14 -12.51
CA MET A 4 3.32 13.89 -11.16
C MET A 4 3.38 12.42 -10.99
N HIS A 5 4.41 11.93 -10.37
CA HIS A 5 4.49 10.53 -10.04
C HIS A 5 3.70 10.29 -8.77
N MET A 6 2.97 9.22 -8.77
CA MET A 6 2.24 8.78 -7.59
C MET A 6 2.82 7.44 -7.14
N TYR A 7 2.59 7.09 -5.90
CA TYR A 7 3.08 5.84 -5.34
C TYR A 7 1.92 5.05 -4.78
N LYS A 8 2.02 3.74 -4.85
CA LYS A 8 1.00 2.86 -4.26
C LYS A 8 1.69 1.72 -3.53
N ILE A 9 0.99 1.16 -2.56
CA ILE A 9 1.49 0.09 -1.73
C ILE A 9 0.91 -1.22 -2.23
N GLN A 10 1.76 -2.22 -2.35
CA GLN A 10 1.35 -3.56 -2.79
C GLN A 10 1.74 -4.60 -1.78
N THR A 11 0.96 -5.64 -1.72
CA THR A 11 1.27 -6.82 -0.92
C THR A 11 1.33 -8.04 -1.83
N ARG A 12 2.16 -9.00 -1.47
CA ARG A 12 2.29 -10.22 -2.26
C ARG A 12 1.45 -11.33 -1.63
N LEU A 13 0.53 -11.89 -2.42
CA LEU A 13 -0.29 -13.00 -2.00
C LEU A 13 -0.20 -14.06 -3.10
N ARG A 14 0.16 -15.26 -2.73
CA ARG A 14 0.27 -16.37 -3.67
C ARG A 14 1.14 -16.03 -4.88
N ASP A 15 2.28 -15.42 -4.61
CA ASP A 15 3.25 -15.03 -5.65
C ASP A 15 2.77 -13.95 -6.60
N LYS A 16 1.70 -13.27 -6.26
CA LYS A 16 1.21 -12.15 -7.07
C LYS A 16 1.12 -10.90 -6.23
N TRP A 17 1.42 -9.77 -6.85
CA TRP A 17 1.34 -8.49 -6.17
C TRP A 17 -0.03 -7.87 -6.36
N HIS A 18 -0.62 -7.45 -5.25
CA HIS A 18 -1.94 -6.83 -5.23
C HIS A 18 -1.86 -5.49 -4.52
N CYS A 19 -2.74 -4.57 -4.88
CA CYS A 19 -2.83 -3.32 -4.17
C CYS A 19 -3.28 -3.57 -2.74
N LEU A 20 -2.62 -2.90 -1.81
CA LEU A 20 -2.94 -3.10 -0.40
C LEU A 20 -4.12 -2.27 0.06
N GLU A 21 -4.19 -1.03 -0.41
CA GLU A 21 -5.22 -0.11 0.03
C GLU A 21 -6.03 0.43 -1.13
N PHE A 22 -7.30 0.67 -0.89
CA PHE A 22 -8.21 1.18 -1.91
C PHE A 22 -9.04 2.32 -1.37
N ASP A 23 -9.37 3.26 -2.25
CA ASP A 23 -10.33 4.30 -1.97
C ASP A 23 -11.63 3.96 -2.68
N VAL A 24 -12.74 4.39 -2.11
CA VAL A 24 -14.05 4.19 -2.74
C VAL A 24 -14.39 5.46 -3.50
N THR A 25 -14.71 5.31 -4.79
CA THR A 25 -15.10 6.46 -5.61
C THR A 25 -16.55 6.82 -5.33
N ASP A 26 -16.97 7.98 -5.82
CA ASP A 26 -18.35 8.43 -5.66
C ASP A 26 -19.35 7.47 -6.29
N SER A 27 -18.92 6.73 -7.30
CA SER A 27 -19.79 5.76 -7.96
C SER A 27 -19.79 4.40 -7.24
N GLY A 28 -19.07 4.30 -6.14
CA GLY A 28 -19.03 3.04 -5.38
C GLY A 28 -18.01 2.04 -5.86
N PHE A 29 -17.13 2.44 -6.78
CA PHE A 29 -16.07 1.56 -7.24
C PHE A 29 -14.82 1.74 -6.39
N PHE A 30 -14.00 0.69 -6.31
CA PHE A 30 -12.74 0.76 -5.62
C PHE A 30 -11.63 1.14 -6.59
N LYS A 31 -10.72 1.99 -6.14
CA LYS A 31 -9.50 2.28 -6.89
C LYS A 31 -8.32 2.24 -5.95
N PRO A 32 -7.12 1.90 -6.43
CA PRO A 32 -5.94 1.86 -5.56
C PRO A 32 -5.67 3.22 -4.95
N ARG A 33 -5.36 3.22 -3.65
CA ARG A 33 -4.98 4.46 -2.99
C ARG A 33 -3.58 4.85 -3.43
N ARG A 34 -3.40 6.11 -3.79
CA ARG A 34 -2.13 6.63 -4.25
C ARG A 34 -1.62 7.71 -3.33
N TYR A 35 -0.31 7.78 -3.24
CA TYR A 35 0.36 8.76 -2.40
C TYR A 35 1.23 9.65 -3.29
N VAL A 36 1.28 10.94 -2.98
CA VAL A 36 2.00 11.91 -3.79
C VAL A 36 3.50 11.73 -3.66
N THR A 37 3.97 11.37 -2.46
CA THR A 37 5.39 11.23 -2.21
C THR A 37 5.71 9.83 -1.69
N LEU A 38 6.96 9.43 -1.91
CA LEU A 38 7.45 8.17 -1.34
C LEU A 38 7.39 8.20 0.18
N LYS A 39 7.64 9.35 0.77
CA LYS A 39 7.58 9.50 2.22
C LYS A 39 6.19 9.21 2.75
N ASP A 40 5.17 9.74 2.10
CA ASP A 40 3.79 9.51 2.52
C ASP A 40 3.41 8.05 2.40
N ALA A 41 3.80 7.40 1.30
CA ALA A 41 3.56 5.98 1.12
C ALA A 41 4.29 5.15 2.17
N SER A 42 5.52 5.52 2.48
CA SER A 42 6.31 4.80 3.49
C SER A 42 5.68 4.91 4.87
N LEU A 43 5.19 6.09 5.23
CA LEU A 43 4.54 6.27 6.52
C LEU A 43 3.25 5.47 6.60
N ALA A 44 2.48 5.44 5.52
CA ALA A 44 1.25 4.66 5.49
C ALA A 44 1.53 3.17 5.63
N LEU A 45 2.54 2.67 4.93
CA LEU A 45 2.94 1.27 5.05
C LEU A 45 3.42 0.94 6.44
N GLU A 46 4.21 1.82 7.04
CA GLU A 46 4.70 1.64 8.38
C GLU A 46 3.57 1.52 9.39
N ARG A 47 2.57 2.38 9.28
CA ARG A 47 1.40 2.31 10.16
C ARG A 47 0.61 1.02 9.97
N TYR A 48 0.49 0.59 8.73
CA TYR A 48 -0.19 -0.66 8.44
C TYR A 48 0.53 -1.85 9.06
N LEU A 49 1.86 -1.88 8.92
CA LEU A 49 2.66 -2.97 9.47
C LEU A 49 2.65 -2.97 11.00
N ASP A 50 2.64 -1.80 11.61
CA ASP A 50 2.53 -1.69 13.06
C ASP A 50 1.21 -2.29 13.55
N GLY A 51 0.13 -2.01 12.85
CA GLY A 51 -1.17 -2.59 13.18
C GLY A 51 -1.18 -4.11 13.06
N LEU A 52 -0.57 -4.61 11.99
CA LEU A 52 -0.46 -6.06 11.81
C LEU A 52 0.41 -6.71 12.88
N PHE A 53 1.48 -6.06 13.24
CA PHE A 53 2.38 -6.58 14.26
C PHE A 53 1.66 -6.73 15.60
N PHE A 54 0.87 -5.73 15.97
CA PHE A 54 0.10 -5.82 17.21
C PHE A 54 -1.01 -6.86 17.15
N ALA A 55 -1.61 -7.03 15.98
CA ALA A 55 -2.70 -7.99 15.82
C ALA A 55 -2.19 -9.43 15.70
N ASN A 56 -1.07 -9.61 15.01
CA ASN A 56 -0.50 -10.92 14.76
C ASN A 56 0.96 -10.91 15.04
N LYS A 57 1.34 -11.06 16.28
CA LYS A 57 2.73 -10.94 16.69
C LYS A 57 3.71 -11.85 16.00
N GLU A 58 3.22 -12.89 15.39
CA GLU A 58 4.12 -13.90 14.92
C GLU A 58 4.61 -13.78 13.52
N GLN A 59 3.85 -13.18 12.65
CA GLN A 59 4.09 -13.45 11.27
C GLN A 59 3.99 -12.28 10.33
N VAL A 60 4.66 -11.21 10.61
CA VAL A 60 4.72 -10.15 9.62
C VAL A 60 5.97 -10.36 8.78
N ASP A 61 5.78 -10.70 7.53
CA ASP A 61 6.88 -10.84 6.59
C ASP A 61 6.98 -9.56 5.78
N PHE A 62 7.96 -8.73 6.14
CA PHE A 62 8.13 -7.45 5.48
C PHE A 62 8.49 -7.57 4.00
N GLY A 63 8.98 -8.72 3.58
CA GLY A 63 9.27 -8.98 2.17
C GLY A 63 8.04 -9.11 1.31
N ASN A 64 6.87 -9.22 1.92
CA ASN A 64 5.62 -9.32 1.18
C ASN A 64 4.96 -7.96 0.93
N PHE A 65 5.67 -6.88 1.15
CA PHE A 65 5.14 -5.53 0.94
C PHE A 65 6.12 -4.70 0.13
N ARG A 66 5.60 -3.84 -0.71
CA ARG A 66 6.45 -2.93 -1.46
C ARG A 66 5.69 -1.66 -1.84
N ILE A 67 6.45 -0.63 -2.13
CA ILE A 67 5.91 0.63 -2.64
C ILE A 67 6.39 0.75 -4.07
N VAL A 68 5.48 0.97 -4.99
CA VAL A 68 5.82 1.11 -6.41
C VAL A 68 5.37 2.46 -6.93
N LYS A 69 6.13 2.95 -7.91
CA LYS A 69 5.77 4.18 -8.59
C LYS A 69 4.70 3.84 -9.63
N ASP A 70 3.68 4.63 -9.59
CA ASP A 70 2.56 4.40 -10.50
C ASP A 70 2.74 5.15 -11.82
#